data_c67027d15a27527d00642e76d8f82f6d
#
_entry.id   c67027d15a27527d00642e76d8f82f6d
#
_cell.length_a   1.000
_cell.length_b   1.000
_cell.length_c   1.000
_cell.angle_alpha   90.00
_cell.angle_beta   90.00
_cell.angle_gamma   90.00
#
_symmetry.space_group_name_H-M   'P 1'
#
loop_
_entity.id
_entity.type
_entity.pdbx_description
1 polymer ?
#
loop_
_entity_poly.entity_id
_entity_poly.type
_entity_poly.pdbx_seq_one_letter_code
_entity_poly.pdbx_strand_id
1 'polypeptide(L)'
;MKKSVTLLFPGQGSQYVGMGQNLAPELAKLANENLGFDLQQLMLEGPEEDLKMTANTQPAILTHSIGLFYKLKPILEKYNVTIDRVLGHSVGEYAALVAAGALRFEDAVKAVNLRGKYMQEAVPAGMGKMIALMKVPQETINELCQACSTDQESVMPANFNEPNQTVISGHASACDRALVWLEKNMSETYRAVELNVSAPFHSSLMKPAALKLIEHLKTIEMMNTIHPYVANIDAKEYPVGTKGSTVLENLYQQVDGPVKWSQSISALPDDTLCLEVGPGRVLMGLSRKINRDHQVISLDKEGSFAELEELLS
;
A
#
# COMPACT_ATOMS: atom_id res chain seq x y z
N MET A 1 -32.03 2.47 0.56
CA MET A 1 -30.93 1.61 0.10
C MET A 1 -29.93 1.52 1.25
N LYS A 2 -29.33 0.36 1.54
CA LYS A 2 -28.22 0.30 2.51
C LYS A 2 -27.07 1.12 1.96
N LYS A 3 -26.63 2.14 2.69
CA LYS A 3 -25.42 2.90 2.34
C LYS A 3 -24.21 1.97 2.60
N SER A 4 -23.27 1.90 1.68
CA SER A 4 -22.02 1.15 1.86
C SER A 4 -20.83 1.99 1.45
N VAL A 5 -19.66 1.66 1.99
CA VAL A 5 -18.39 2.35 1.70
C VAL A 5 -17.29 1.35 1.40
N THR A 6 -16.39 1.72 0.52
CA THR A 6 -15.13 1.01 0.28
C THR A 6 -14.00 1.75 1.01
N LEU A 7 -13.19 1.02 1.80
CA LEU A 7 -12.07 1.61 2.53
C LEU A 7 -10.77 1.41 1.75
N LEU A 8 -10.01 2.50 1.59
CA LEU A 8 -8.72 2.53 0.90
C LEU A 8 -7.62 2.89 1.92
N PHE A 9 -6.60 2.05 2.02
CA PHE A 9 -5.49 2.24 2.96
C PHE A 9 -4.20 2.56 2.20
N PRO A 10 -3.59 3.77 2.42
CA PRO A 10 -2.43 4.20 1.67
C PRO A 10 -1.16 3.44 2.04
N GLY A 11 -0.21 3.46 1.12
CA GLY A 11 1.11 2.88 1.26
C GLY A 11 2.22 3.90 1.52
N GLN A 12 3.47 3.43 1.39
CA GLN A 12 4.67 4.24 1.55
C GLN A 12 4.69 5.43 0.59
N GLY A 13 5.14 6.58 1.10
CA GLY A 13 5.09 7.87 0.41
C GLY A 13 3.94 8.77 0.89
N SER A 14 3.04 8.27 1.74
CA SER A 14 1.97 9.05 2.35
C SER A 14 2.33 9.61 3.74
N GLN A 15 3.40 9.11 4.38
CA GLN A 15 3.84 9.53 5.71
C GLN A 15 4.35 10.98 5.72
N TYR A 16 4.19 11.66 6.84
CA TYR A 16 4.73 13.00 7.11
C TYR A 16 4.96 13.21 8.60
N VAL A 17 5.92 14.06 8.96
CA VAL A 17 6.13 14.44 10.37
C VAL A 17 4.96 15.31 10.83
N GLY A 18 4.40 14.96 11.99
CA GLY A 18 3.16 15.53 12.52
C GLY A 18 1.93 14.62 12.34
N MET A 19 2.06 13.50 11.59
CA MET A 19 1.01 12.48 11.55
C MET A 19 0.82 11.83 12.93
N GLY A 20 -0.36 11.31 13.22
CA GLY A 20 -0.61 10.61 14.49
C GLY A 20 -0.98 11.50 15.68
N GLN A 21 -1.17 12.83 15.47
CA GLN A 21 -1.54 13.76 16.55
C GLN A 21 -2.79 13.34 17.35
N ASN A 22 -3.70 12.65 16.70
CA ASN A 22 -4.97 12.25 17.27
C ASN A 22 -5.09 10.73 17.50
N LEU A 23 -3.98 10.01 17.63
CA LEU A 23 -4.02 8.60 17.99
C LEU A 23 -4.58 8.41 19.42
N ALA A 24 -5.37 7.35 19.60
CA ALA A 24 -5.74 6.93 20.93
C ALA A 24 -4.48 6.50 21.71
N PRO A 25 -4.29 6.93 22.97
CA PRO A 25 -3.11 6.61 23.76
C PRO A 25 -2.84 5.11 23.85
N GLU A 26 -3.89 4.29 23.92
CA GLU A 26 -3.81 2.84 24.00
C GLU A 26 -3.24 2.23 22.73
N LEU A 27 -3.61 2.77 21.56
CA LEU A 27 -3.11 2.30 20.27
C LEU A 27 -1.63 2.67 20.08
N ALA A 28 -1.25 3.90 20.45
CA ALA A 28 0.14 4.34 20.42
C ALA A 28 1.03 3.50 21.35
N LYS A 29 0.55 3.27 22.59
CA LYS A 29 1.24 2.42 23.56
C LYS A 29 1.42 0.99 23.02
N LEU A 30 0.37 0.40 22.47
CA LEU A 30 0.42 -0.95 21.91
C LEU A 30 1.42 -1.05 20.73
N ALA A 31 1.48 -0.03 19.86
CA ALA A 31 2.48 0.04 18.81
C ALA A 31 3.90 0.10 19.38
N ASN A 32 4.18 0.99 20.33
CA ASN A 32 5.48 1.15 20.95
C ASN A 32 5.97 -0.12 21.64
N GLU A 33 5.09 -0.80 22.39
CA GLU A 33 5.40 -2.06 23.08
C GLU A 33 5.78 -3.18 22.11
N ASN A 34 5.09 -3.29 20.97
CA ASN A 34 5.38 -4.31 19.97
C ASN A 34 6.62 -4.01 19.11
N LEU A 35 7.00 -2.75 18.99
CA LEU A 35 8.15 -2.31 18.19
C LEU A 35 9.43 -2.17 19.03
N GLY A 36 9.31 -1.92 20.35
CA GLY A 36 10.44 -1.68 21.24
C GLY A 36 11.06 -0.29 21.11
N PHE A 37 10.36 0.66 20.47
CA PHE A 37 10.75 2.08 20.39
C PHE A 37 9.51 2.99 20.35
N ASP A 38 9.70 4.30 20.57
CA ASP A 38 8.61 5.26 20.55
C ASP A 38 8.25 5.69 19.12
N LEU A 39 7.34 4.92 18.49
CA LEU A 39 6.83 5.23 17.19
C LEU A 39 6.01 6.52 17.18
N GLN A 40 5.24 6.79 18.23
CA GLN A 40 4.39 7.97 18.31
C GLN A 40 5.24 9.25 18.30
N GLN A 41 6.33 9.30 19.08
CA GLN A 41 7.25 10.42 19.06
C GLN A 41 7.86 10.62 17.68
N LEU A 42 8.30 9.54 17.03
CA LEU A 42 8.84 9.60 15.68
C LEU A 42 7.82 10.14 14.65
N MET A 43 6.56 9.74 14.76
CA MET A 43 5.48 10.22 13.88
C MET A 43 5.18 11.71 14.11
N LEU A 44 5.22 12.19 15.35
CA LEU A 44 4.89 13.57 15.71
C LEU A 44 6.03 14.56 15.47
N GLU A 45 7.24 14.17 15.83
CA GLU A 45 8.38 15.07 15.94
C GLU A 45 9.50 14.76 14.92
N GLY A 46 9.47 13.58 14.31
CA GLY A 46 10.52 13.10 13.42
C GLY A 46 11.80 12.65 14.16
N PRO A 47 12.98 12.78 13.55
CA PRO A 47 13.25 13.49 12.30
C PRO A 47 12.68 12.81 11.05
N GLU A 48 12.47 13.59 10.00
CA GLU A 48 11.87 13.10 8.75
C GLU A 48 12.67 11.96 8.11
N GLU A 49 13.99 12.02 8.20
CA GLU A 49 14.91 10.99 7.67
C GLU A 49 14.67 9.63 8.34
N ASP A 50 14.48 9.62 9.66
CA ASP A 50 14.18 8.39 10.40
C ASP A 50 12.78 7.88 10.08
N LEU A 51 11.79 8.77 9.93
CA LEU A 51 10.43 8.39 9.53
C LEU A 51 10.39 7.83 8.10
N LYS A 52 11.29 8.26 7.20
CA LYS A 52 11.44 7.76 5.83
C LYS A 52 12.11 6.38 5.75
N MET A 53 12.78 5.93 6.79
CA MET A 53 13.33 4.56 6.82
C MET A 53 12.18 3.57 6.71
N THR A 54 12.26 2.67 5.73
CA THR A 54 11.16 1.74 5.41
C THR A 54 10.67 0.94 6.63
N ALA A 55 11.59 0.55 7.51
CA ALA A 55 11.29 -0.13 8.77
C ALA A 55 10.43 0.71 9.74
N ASN A 56 10.50 2.03 9.64
CA ASN A 56 9.74 2.96 10.48
C ASN A 56 8.50 3.48 9.75
N THR A 57 8.62 3.77 8.46
CA THR A 57 7.52 4.24 7.60
C THR A 57 6.33 3.28 7.64
N GLN A 58 6.59 1.97 7.49
CA GLN A 58 5.51 1.01 7.37
C GLN A 58 4.65 0.90 8.64
N PRO A 59 5.22 0.74 9.85
CA PRO A 59 4.42 0.74 11.08
C PRO A 59 3.78 2.11 11.38
N ALA A 60 4.40 3.23 10.99
CA ALA A 60 3.81 4.55 11.16
C ALA A 60 2.52 4.71 10.33
N ILE A 61 2.55 4.34 9.05
CA ILE A 61 1.38 4.38 8.17
C ILE A 61 0.29 3.44 8.68
N LEU A 62 0.63 2.19 9.05
CA LEU A 62 -0.32 1.23 9.61
C LEU A 62 -1.00 1.79 10.86
N THR A 63 -0.23 2.28 11.82
CA THR A 63 -0.74 2.78 13.11
C THR A 63 -1.66 3.98 12.91
N HIS A 64 -1.28 4.94 12.07
CA HIS A 64 -2.12 6.09 11.75
C HIS A 64 -3.43 5.66 11.07
N SER A 65 -3.34 4.77 10.09
CA SER A 65 -4.49 4.25 9.35
C SER A 65 -5.49 3.53 10.29
N ILE A 66 -5.00 2.70 11.19
CA ILE A 66 -5.86 1.98 12.15
C ILE A 66 -6.44 2.94 13.19
N GLY A 67 -5.70 3.99 13.58
CA GLY A 67 -6.23 5.06 14.43
C GLY A 67 -7.43 5.77 13.79
N LEU A 68 -7.34 6.11 12.50
CA LEU A 68 -8.47 6.69 11.76
C LEU A 68 -9.61 5.68 11.57
N PHE A 69 -9.30 4.41 11.31
CA PHE A 69 -10.30 3.36 11.18
C PHE A 69 -11.12 3.18 12.47
N TYR A 70 -10.48 3.20 13.65
CA TYR A 70 -11.19 3.10 14.93
C TYR A 70 -12.08 4.32 15.22
N LYS A 71 -11.73 5.51 14.72
CA LYS A 71 -12.61 6.69 14.78
C LYS A 71 -13.76 6.59 13.77
N LEU A 72 -13.54 5.97 12.63
CA LEU A 72 -14.55 5.79 11.59
C LEU A 72 -15.66 4.82 12.00
N LYS A 73 -15.30 3.70 12.65
CA LYS A 73 -16.26 2.63 13.00
C LYS A 73 -17.55 3.13 13.68
N PRO A 74 -17.52 3.91 14.79
CA PRO A 74 -18.73 4.37 15.44
C PRO A 74 -19.57 5.29 14.55
N ILE A 75 -18.98 6.00 13.60
CA ILE A 75 -19.71 6.84 12.65
C ILE A 75 -20.47 5.94 11.66
N LEU A 76 -19.83 4.92 11.10
CA LEU A 76 -20.49 3.97 10.21
C LEU A 76 -21.65 3.26 10.91
N GLU A 77 -21.46 2.85 12.16
CA GLU A 77 -22.50 2.23 12.99
C GLU A 77 -23.67 3.19 13.24
N LYS A 78 -23.41 4.44 13.64
CA LYS A 78 -24.40 5.49 13.88
C LYS A 78 -25.32 5.71 12.66
N TYR A 79 -24.75 5.71 11.46
CA TYR A 79 -25.48 5.95 10.21
C TYR A 79 -25.93 4.67 9.50
N ASN A 80 -25.72 3.50 10.13
CA ASN A 80 -26.06 2.19 9.57
C ASN A 80 -25.43 1.95 8.17
N VAL A 81 -24.17 2.35 8.03
CA VAL A 81 -23.36 2.19 6.82
C VAL A 81 -22.53 0.91 6.94
N THR A 82 -22.52 0.10 5.89
CA THR A 82 -21.72 -1.13 5.85
C THR A 82 -20.40 -0.93 5.12
N ILE A 83 -19.36 -1.65 5.56
CA ILE A 83 -18.11 -1.74 4.79
C ILE A 83 -18.32 -2.80 3.72
N ASP A 84 -18.32 -2.37 2.46
CA ASP A 84 -18.54 -3.22 1.31
C ASP A 84 -17.28 -4.04 1.00
N ARG A 85 -16.13 -3.38 1.04
CA ARG A 85 -14.80 -4.00 0.88
C ARG A 85 -13.68 -3.10 1.40
N VAL A 86 -12.51 -3.70 1.55
CA VAL A 86 -11.30 -2.99 1.94
C VAL A 86 -10.18 -3.25 0.94
N LEU A 87 -9.40 -2.22 0.63
CA LEU A 87 -8.24 -2.27 -0.25
C LEU A 87 -7.08 -1.53 0.40
N GLY A 88 -5.85 -1.99 0.17
CA GLY A 88 -4.67 -1.26 0.62
C GLY A 88 -3.57 -1.28 -0.44
N HIS A 89 -2.81 -0.20 -0.56
CA HIS A 89 -1.70 -0.13 -1.49
C HIS A 89 -0.41 -0.60 -0.82
N SER A 90 0.19 -1.68 -1.28
CA SER A 90 1.43 -2.25 -0.72
C SER A 90 1.31 -2.48 0.80
N VAL A 91 2.05 -1.76 1.64
CA VAL A 91 1.91 -1.88 3.11
C VAL A 91 0.49 -1.59 3.61
N GLY A 92 -0.27 -0.78 2.89
CA GLY A 92 -1.68 -0.50 3.21
C GLY A 92 -2.57 -1.75 3.19
N GLU A 93 -2.18 -2.81 2.49
CA GLU A 93 -2.93 -4.09 2.51
C GLU A 93 -2.95 -4.71 3.92
N TYR A 94 -1.91 -4.51 4.73
CA TYR A 94 -1.91 -4.94 6.14
C TYR A 94 -2.95 -4.17 6.97
N ALA A 95 -3.08 -2.86 6.77
CA ALA A 95 -4.12 -2.08 7.43
C ALA A 95 -5.52 -2.48 6.95
N ALA A 96 -5.70 -2.76 5.66
CA ALA A 96 -6.94 -3.29 5.11
C ALA A 96 -7.29 -4.64 5.74
N LEU A 97 -6.33 -5.54 5.94
CA LEU A 97 -6.54 -6.85 6.57
C LEU A 97 -6.82 -6.76 8.07
N VAL A 98 -6.28 -5.75 8.79
CA VAL A 98 -6.71 -5.45 10.15
C VAL A 98 -8.17 -4.98 10.16
N ALA A 99 -8.55 -4.08 9.26
CA ALA A 99 -9.95 -3.64 9.11
C ALA A 99 -10.88 -4.78 8.69
N ALA A 100 -10.40 -5.72 7.87
CA ALA A 100 -11.14 -6.93 7.49
C ALA A 100 -11.18 -8.00 8.60
N GLY A 101 -10.54 -7.77 9.75
CA GLY A 101 -10.53 -8.71 10.88
C GLY A 101 -9.63 -9.94 10.67
N ALA A 102 -8.81 -9.98 9.63
CA ALA A 102 -7.91 -11.10 9.34
C ALA A 102 -6.61 -11.05 10.16
N LEU A 103 -6.19 -9.85 10.58
CA LEU A 103 -4.99 -9.61 11.40
C LEU A 103 -5.34 -8.81 12.65
N ARG A 104 -4.71 -9.11 13.77
CA ARG A 104 -4.70 -8.22 14.93
C ARG A 104 -3.72 -7.08 14.70
N PHE A 105 -3.99 -5.91 15.26
CA PHE A 105 -3.13 -4.74 15.09
C PHE A 105 -1.71 -4.98 15.59
N GLU A 106 -1.56 -5.60 16.76
CA GLU A 106 -0.28 -5.91 17.38
C GLU A 106 0.59 -6.84 16.52
N ASP A 107 -0.03 -7.81 15.87
CA ASP A 107 0.67 -8.71 14.94
C ASP A 107 1.03 -7.97 13.64
N ALA A 108 0.12 -7.15 13.13
CA ALA A 108 0.33 -6.39 11.90
C ALA A 108 1.44 -5.34 12.04
N VAL A 109 1.49 -4.58 13.15
CA VAL A 109 2.51 -3.54 13.36
C VAL A 109 3.92 -4.12 13.43
N LYS A 110 4.06 -5.27 14.08
CA LYS A 110 5.33 -6.02 14.12
C LYS A 110 5.68 -6.61 12.74
N ALA A 111 4.71 -7.19 12.06
CA ALA A 111 4.93 -7.78 10.72
C ALA A 111 5.39 -6.73 9.70
N VAL A 112 4.78 -5.53 9.67
CA VAL A 112 5.20 -4.49 8.72
C VAL A 112 6.55 -3.85 9.08
N ASN A 113 6.91 -3.77 10.36
CA ASN A 113 8.25 -3.36 10.77
C ASN A 113 9.31 -4.35 10.27
N LEU A 114 9.09 -5.66 10.47
CA LEU A 114 9.94 -6.71 9.95
C LEU A 114 9.99 -6.72 8.43
N ARG A 115 8.82 -6.53 7.77
CA ARG A 115 8.73 -6.39 6.32
C ARG A 115 9.64 -5.26 5.83
N GLY A 116 9.55 -4.10 6.45
CA GLY A 116 10.39 -2.94 6.12
C GLY A 116 11.89 -3.23 6.29
N LYS A 117 12.28 -3.85 7.40
CA LYS A 117 13.68 -4.27 7.66
C LYS A 117 14.17 -5.26 6.61
N TYR A 118 13.43 -6.33 6.37
CA TYR A 118 13.83 -7.37 5.42
C TYR A 118 13.91 -6.86 3.98
N MET A 119 12.99 -5.99 3.56
CA MET A 119 13.03 -5.39 2.23
C MET A 119 14.23 -4.43 2.08
N GLN A 120 14.57 -3.66 3.11
CA GLN A 120 15.73 -2.77 3.10
C GLN A 120 17.05 -3.55 3.08
N GLU A 121 17.10 -4.71 3.72
CA GLU A 121 18.27 -5.58 3.81
C GLU A 121 18.39 -6.58 2.65
N ALA A 122 17.35 -6.69 1.80
CA ALA A 122 17.30 -7.72 0.75
C ALA A 122 18.41 -7.59 -0.28
N VAL A 123 18.85 -6.37 -0.56
CA VAL A 123 19.92 -6.08 -1.52
C VAL A 123 20.82 -4.95 -1.01
N PRO A 124 22.11 -4.94 -1.39
CA PRO A 124 23.01 -3.81 -1.13
C PRO A 124 22.46 -2.51 -1.74
N ALA A 125 22.72 -1.39 -1.06
CA ALA A 125 22.35 -0.07 -1.54
C ALA A 125 22.93 0.18 -2.95
N GLY A 126 22.10 0.74 -3.85
CA GLY A 126 22.46 1.02 -5.24
C GLY A 126 22.39 -0.16 -6.21
N MET A 127 22.14 -1.39 -5.73
CA MET A 127 21.99 -2.55 -6.62
C MET A 127 20.68 -2.52 -7.39
N GLY A 128 19.63 -1.90 -6.85
CA GLY A 128 18.33 -1.83 -7.48
C GLY A 128 17.80 -0.40 -7.57
N LYS A 129 16.83 -0.21 -8.46
CA LYS A 129 16.11 1.05 -8.69
C LYS A 129 14.62 0.84 -8.84
N MET A 130 13.88 1.91 -8.61
CA MET A 130 12.47 2.03 -9.01
C MET A 130 12.29 3.28 -9.85
N ILE A 131 11.58 3.15 -10.96
CA ILE A 131 11.35 4.26 -11.90
C ILE A 131 9.86 4.37 -12.20
N ALA A 132 9.27 5.52 -11.90
CA ALA A 132 7.90 5.82 -12.30
C ALA A 132 7.87 6.25 -13.77
N LEU A 133 7.18 5.50 -14.59
CA LEU A 133 6.95 5.77 -16.01
C LEU A 133 5.55 6.33 -16.18
N MET A 134 5.46 7.54 -16.76
CA MET A 134 4.20 8.22 -17.01
C MET A 134 3.97 8.37 -18.51
N LYS A 135 2.73 8.11 -18.94
CA LYS A 135 2.30 8.09 -20.35
C LYS A 135 3.04 7.06 -21.20
N VAL A 136 3.45 5.94 -20.62
CA VAL A 136 3.96 4.79 -21.34
C VAL A 136 2.88 3.71 -21.32
N PRO A 137 2.42 3.20 -22.48
CA PRO A 137 1.41 2.15 -22.55
C PRO A 137 1.86 0.88 -21.84
N GLN A 138 0.91 0.16 -21.23
CA GLN A 138 1.20 -1.05 -20.47
C GLN A 138 1.88 -2.14 -21.32
N GLU A 139 1.49 -2.28 -22.59
CA GLU A 139 2.11 -3.21 -23.54
C GLU A 139 3.58 -2.87 -23.74
N THR A 140 3.88 -1.58 -23.97
CA THR A 140 5.26 -1.09 -24.11
C THR A 140 6.08 -1.33 -22.84
N ILE A 141 5.49 -1.19 -21.64
CA ILE A 141 6.17 -1.50 -20.37
C ILE A 141 6.49 -3.00 -20.27
N ASN A 142 5.59 -3.87 -20.69
CA ASN A 142 5.83 -5.31 -20.71
C ASN A 142 6.95 -5.69 -21.68
N GLU A 143 6.93 -5.12 -22.87
CA GLU A 143 7.97 -5.32 -23.89
C GLU A 143 9.35 -4.85 -23.41
N LEU A 144 9.43 -3.63 -22.85
CA LEU A 144 10.70 -3.10 -22.34
C LEU A 144 11.24 -3.95 -21.17
N CYS A 145 10.38 -4.38 -20.26
CA CYS A 145 10.80 -5.22 -19.13
C CYS A 145 11.35 -6.56 -19.63
N GLN A 146 10.72 -7.15 -20.63
CA GLN A 146 11.21 -8.38 -21.26
C GLN A 146 12.53 -8.16 -22.02
N ALA A 147 12.63 -7.09 -22.81
CA ALA A 147 13.81 -6.79 -23.62
C ALA A 147 15.04 -6.38 -22.78
N CYS A 148 14.80 -5.77 -21.60
CA CYS A 148 15.88 -5.24 -20.77
C CYS A 148 16.30 -6.19 -19.62
N SER A 149 15.55 -7.27 -19.40
CA SER A 149 15.92 -8.32 -18.46
C SER A 149 16.85 -9.35 -19.09
N THR A 150 17.72 -9.94 -18.25
CA THR A 150 18.60 -11.06 -18.59
C THR A 150 18.43 -12.16 -17.55
N ASP A 151 19.10 -13.29 -17.70
CA ASP A 151 19.09 -14.38 -16.72
C ASP A 151 19.63 -13.94 -15.34
N GLN A 152 20.48 -12.92 -15.31
CA GLN A 152 21.13 -12.44 -14.08
C GLN A 152 20.53 -11.14 -13.55
N GLU A 153 19.94 -10.32 -14.39
CA GLU A 153 19.44 -8.99 -14.04
C GLU A 153 18.03 -8.79 -14.60
N SER A 154 17.09 -8.48 -13.72
CA SER A 154 15.71 -8.30 -14.11
C SER A 154 15.19 -6.90 -13.80
N VAL A 155 14.24 -6.45 -14.61
CA VAL A 155 13.36 -5.32 -14.35
C VAL A 155 11.93 -5.77 -14.64
N MET A 156 10.98 -5.36 -13.80
CA MET A 156 9.58 -5.78 -13.93
C MET A 156 8.62 -4.67 -13.52
N PRO A 157 7.36 -4.71 -13.99
CA PRO A 157 6.33 -3.82 -13.48
C PRO A 157 6.10 -4.11 -11.99
N ALA A 158 6.20 -3.08 -11.16
CA ALA A 158 6.09 -3.17 -9.70
C ALA A 158 4.76 -2.62 -9.19
N ASN A 159 4.36 -1.41 -9.64
CA ASN A 159 3.11 -0.78 -9.22
C ASN A 159 2.35 -0.25 -10.44
N PHE A 160 1.17 -0.79 -10.66
CA PHE A 160 0.21 -0.25 -11.62
C PHE A 160 -0.67 0.77 -10.90
N ASN A 161 -0.20 2.03 -10.80
CA ASN A 161 -0.82 3.04 -9.95
C ASN A 161 -2.07 3.68 -10.55
N GLU A 162 -2.04 3.98 -11.84
CA GLU A 162 -3.16 4.51 -12.62
C GLU A 162 -2.91 4.27 -14.12
N PRO A 163 -3.91 4.44 -15.01
CA PRO A 163 -3.76 4.06 -16.43
C PRO A 163 -2.54 4.66 -17.15
N ASN A 164 -2.07 5.83 -16.70
CA ASN A 164 -0.91 6.51 -17.29
C ASN A 164 0.32 6.50 -16.37
N GLN A 165 0.35 5.70 -15.31
CA GLN A 165 1.50 5.62 -14.40
C GLN A 165 1.74 4.20 -13.92
N THR A 166 2.84 3.63 -14.36
CA THR A 166 3.36 2.36 -13.86
C THR A 166 4.78 2.55 -13.33
N VAL A 167 5.08 1.96 -12.20
CA VAL A 167 6.45 1.92 -11.65
C VAL A 167 7.09 0.60 -12.07
N ILE A 168 8.28 0.68 -12.65
CA ILE A 168 9.16 -0.47 -12.87
C ILE A 168 10.20 -0.57 -11.75
N SER A 169 10.60 -1.78 -11.42
CA SER A 169 11.53 -2.07 -10.33
C SER A 169 12.43 -3.25 -10.68
N GLY A 170 13.68 -3.23 -10.25
CA GLY A 170 14.63 -4.30 -10.49
C GLY A 170 16.08 -3.89 -10.29
N HIS A 171 16.99 -4.60 -10.94
CA HIS A 171 18.40 -4.26 -10.94
C HIS A 171 18.64 -2.89 -11.56
N ALA A 172 19.51 -2.09 -10.96
CA ALA A 172 19.81 -0.72 -11.43
C ALA A 172 20.20 -0.71 -12.91
N SER A 173 21.11 -1.61 -13.33
CA SER A 173 21.54 -1.78 -14.71
C SER A 173 20.41 -2.13 -15.67
N ALA A 174 19.47 -3.00 -15.26
CA ALA A 174 18.31 -3.35 -16.06
C ALA A 174 17.32 -2.18 -16.18
N CYS A 175 17.14 -1.40 -15.11
CA CYS A 175 16.35 -0.17 -15.13
C CYS A 175 16.99 0.88 -16.04
N ASP A 176 18.31 1.02 -16.03
CA ASP A 176 19.02 1.96 -16.90
C ASP A 176 18.89 1.53 -18.37
N ARG A 177 18.98 0.22 -18.69
CA ARG A 177 18.68 -0.31 -20.03
C ARG A 177 17.26 0.00 -20.46
N ALA A 178 16.30 -0.08 -19.53
CA ALA A 178 14.90 0.23 -19.82
C ALA A 178 14.71 1.69 -20.24
N LEU A 179 15.40 2.64 -19.63
CA LEU A 179 15.37 4.06 -20.05
C LEU A 179 15.96 4.24 -21.45
N VAL A 180 17.11 3.62 -21.73
CA VAL A 180 17.74 3.66 -23.08
C VAL A 180 16.82 3.00 -24.12
N TRP A 181 16.12 1.94 -23.75
CA TRP A 181 15.18 1.27 -24.65
C TRP A 181 14.00 2.18 -24.98
N LEU A 182 13.44 2.89 -24.00
CA LEU A 182 12.35 3.86 -24.20
C LEU A 182 12.78 4.99 -25.16
N GLU A 183 13.96 5.56 -24.95
CA GLU A 183 14.50 6.61 -25.84
C GLU A 183 14.61 6.18 -27.30
N LYS A 184 14.90 4.89 -27.56
CA LYS A 184 15.08 4.36 -28.90
C LYS A 184 13.76 3.92 -29.57
N ASN A 185 12.81 3.44 -28.79
CA ASN A 185 11.63 2.76 -29.33
C ASN A 185 10.33 3.55 -29.16
N MET A 186 10.33 4.63 -28.35
CA MET A 186 9.15 5.43 -28.12
C MET A 186 9.32 6.84 -28.69
N SER A 187 8.47 7.20 -29.65
CA SER A 187 8.45 8.53 -30.27
C SER A 187 7.52 9.51 -29.54
N GLU A 188 6.59 9.00 -28.74
CA GLU A 188 5.62 9.81 -28.00
C GLU A 188 6.24 10.40 -26.74
N THR A 189 5.68 11.53 -26.30
CA THR A 189 6.15 12.20 -25.06
C THR A 189 5.78 11.36 -23.82
N TYR A 190 6.79 10.91 -23.11
CA TYR A 190 6.66 10.26 -21.81
C TYR A 190 7.47 11.00 -20.73
N ARG A 191 7.30 10.59 -19.49
CA ARG A 191 8.14 11.05 -18.36
C ARG A 191 8.59 9.85 -17.53
N ALA A 192 9.88 9.77 -17.26
CA ALA A 192 10.46 8.80 -16.34
C ALA A 192 11.05 9.55 -15.13
N VAL A 193 10.76 9.06 -13.93
CA VAL A 193 11.25 9.64 -12.67
C VAL A 193 11.79 8.52 -11.80
N GLU A 194 13.09 8.57 -11.50
CA GLU A 194 13.68 7.67 -10.50
C GLU A 194 13.13 8.02 -9.11
N LEU A 195 12.67 7.01 -8.39
CA LEU A 195 12.10 7.17 -7.06
C LEU A 195 13.22 7.08 -6.00
N ASN A 196 13.21 8.02 -5.06
CA ASN A 196 14.13 8.00 -3.91
C ASN A 196 13.63 7.00 -2.87
N VAL A 197 13.92 5.72 -3.08
CA VAL A 197 13.54 4.61 -2.21
C VAL A 197 14.77 3.79 -1.79
N SER A 198 14.68 3.10 -0.65
CA SER A 198 15.80 2.35 -0.08
C SER A 198 16.07 1.01 -0.76
N ALA A 199 15.11 0.49 -1.55
CA ALA A 199 15.22 -0.82 -2.19
C ALA A 199 14.30 -0.92 -3.41
N PRO A 200 14.55 -1.88 -4.33
CA PRO A 200 13.71 -2.15 -5.51
C PRO A 200 12.48 -2.97 -5.13
N PHE A 201 11.53 -2.35 -4.41
CA PHE A 201 10.32 -3.00 -3.93
C PHE A 201 9.51 -3.64 -5.05
N HIS A 202 8.76 -4.71 -4.70
CA HIS A 202 7.87 -5.41 -5.65
C HIS A 202 8.59 -5.92 -6.89
N SER A 203 9.83 -6.41 -6.73
CA SER A 203 10.62 -7.04 -7.77
C SER A 203 11.18 -8.37 -7.29
N SER A 204 11.72 -9.17 -8.21
CA SER A 204 12.37 -10.45 -7.90
C SER A 204 13.52 -10.33 -6.88
N LEU A 205 14.12 -9.13 -6.78
CA LEU A 205 15.14 -8.82 -5.78
C LEU A 205 14.62 -8.82 -4.34
N MET A 206 13.29 -8.75 -4.13
CA MET A 206 12.66 -8.84 -2.82
C MET A 206 12.38 -10.28 -2.38
N LYS A 207 12.71 -11.29 -3.19
CA LYS A 207 12.52 -12.70 -2.82
C LYS A 207 13.15 -13.10 -1.48
N PRO A 208 14.38 -12.67 -1.13
CA PRO A 208 14.95 -12.95 0.19
C PRO A 208 14.14 -12.34 1.34
N ALA A 209 13.56 -11.14 1.14
CA ALA A 209 12.67 -10.53 2.12
C ALA A 209 11.36 -11.31 2.27
N ALA A 210 10.76 -11.75 1.15
CA ALA A 210 9.55 -12.57 1.16
C ALA A 210 9.75 -13.87 1.96
N LEU A 211 10.88 -14.56 1.75
CA LEU A 211 11.21 -15.81 2.45
C LEU A 211 11.41 -15.61 3.96
N LYS A 212 12.04 -14.51 4.38
CA LYS A 212 12.18 -14.19 5.81
C LYS A 212 10.84 -13.80 6.43
N LEU A 213 10.04 -13.01 5.72
CA LEU A 213 8.77 -12.53 6.23
C LEU A 213 7.74 -13.64 6.38
N ILE A 214 7.66 -14.59 5.45
CA ILE A 214 6.70 -15.71 5.53
C ILE A 214 6.94 -16.57 6.76
N GLU A 215 8.19 -16.77 7.20
CA GLU A 215 8.49 -17.52 8.42
C GLU A 215 7.94 -16.80 9.66
N HIS A 216 7.99 -15.47 9.70
CA HIS A 216 7.33 -14.71 10.77
C HIS A 216 5.80 -14.76 10.65
N LEU A 217 5.25 -14.55 9.45
CA LEU A 217 3.80 -14.56 9.24
C LEU A 217 3.15 -15.91 9.58
N LYS A 218 3.85 -17.04 9.42
CA LYS A 218 3.39 -18.37 9.85
C LYS A 218 3.26 -18.50 11.37
N THR A 219 3.91 -17.64 12.15
CA THR A 219 3.78 -17.63 13.63
C THR A 219 2.59 -16.80 14.11
N ILE A 220 1.95 -16.05 13.23
CA ILE A 220 0.80 -15.21 13.51
C ILE A 220 -0.49 -16.01 13.26
N GLU A 221 -1.46 -15.87 14.14
CA GLU A 221 -2.79 -16.38 13.92
C GLU A 221 -3.53 -15.48 12.94
N MET A 222 -3.62 -15.89 11.67
CA MET A 222 -4.45 -15.23 10.69
C MET A 222 -5.88 -15.75 10.73
N MET A 223 -6.83 -14.86 11.00
CA MET A 223 -8.26 -15.17 11.09
C MET A 223 -8.91 -15.14 9.70
N ASN A 224 -10.13 -15.68 9.62
CA ASN A 224 -10.95 -15.50 8.43
C ASN A 224 -11.47 -14.06 8.35
N THR A 225 -11.59 -13.53 7.14
CA THR A 225 -12.04 -12.14 6.93
C THR A 225 -13.51 -11.95 7.32
N ILE A 226 -13.82 -10.81 7.93
CA ILE A 226 -15.21 -10.37 8.23
C ILE A 226 -15.74 -9.35 7.22
N HIS A 227 -14.87 -8.79 6.38
CA HIS A 227 -15.19 -7.97 5.22
C HIS A 227 -14.49 -8.51 3.98
N PRO A 228 -15.04 -8.32 2.79
CA PRO A 228 -14.33 -8.60 1.55
C PRO A 228 -13.07 -7.74 1.45
N TYR A 229 -11.99 -8.28 0.90
CA TYR A 229 -10.79 -7.50 0.58
C TYR A 229 -10.32 -7.76 -0.85
N VAL A 230 -9.60 -6.80 -1.42
CA VAL A 230 -8.99 -6.95 -2.74
C VAL A 230 -7.48 -7.08 -2.58
N ALA A 231 -6.91 -8.19 -3.03
CA ALA A 231 -5.48 -8.45 -2.91
C ALA A 231 -4.67 -7.70 -3.98
N ASN A 232 -3.50 -7.17 -3.59
CA ASN A 232 -2.63 -6.42 -4.52
C ASN A 232 -2.10 -7.26 -5.66
N ILE A 233 -1.77 -8.53 -5.36
CA ILE A 233 -1.02 -9.40 -6.28
C ILE A 233 -1.81 -9.75 -7.54
N ASP A 234 -3.12 -9.91 -7.43
CA ASP A 234 -3.97 -10.34 -8.54
C ASP A 234 -5.17 -9.43 -8.84
N ALA A 235 -5.38 -8.39 -8.03
CA ALA A 235 -6.53 -7.47 -8.07
C ALA A 235 -7.90 -8.17 -7.93
N LYS A 236 -7.94 -9.38 -7.33
CA LYS A 236 -9.19 -10.10 -7.09
C LYS A 236 -9.79 -9.74 -5.75
N GLU A 237 -11.12 -9.66 -5.75
CA GLU A 237 -11.89 -9.59 -4.53
C GLU A 237 -12.02 -10.97 -3.89
N TYR A 238 -11.67 -11.03 -2.63
CA TYR A 238 -11.79 -12.19 -1.76
C TYR A 238 -12.98 -11.96 -0.81
N PRO A 239 -13.98 -12.85 -0.78
CA PRO A 239 -15.22 -12.63 -0.04
C PRO A 239 -15.03 -12.72 1.47
N VAL A 240 -16.07 -12.33 2.20
CA VAL A 240 -16.20 -12.61 3.64
C VAL A 240 -15.98 -14.10 3.91
N GLY A 241 -15.26 -14.41 4.98
CA GLY A 241 -14.91 -15.79 5.35
C GLY A 241 -13.70 -16.34 4.60
N THR A 242 -12.99 -15.53 3.81
CA THR A 242 -11.72 -15.95 3.21
C THR A 242 -10.76 -16.41 4.29
N LYS A 243 -10.22 -17.62 4.10
CA LYS A 243 -9.36 -18.26 5.09
C LYS A 243 -8.05 -17.49 5.31
N GLY A 244 -7.61 -17.44 6.57
CA GLY A 244 -6.32 -16.83 6.93
C GLY A 244 -5.13 -17.41 6.16
N SER A 245 -5.17 -18.70 5.76
CA SER A 245 -4.13 -19.29 4.90
C SER A 245 -4.07 -18.68 3.50
N THR A 246 -5.20 -18.27 2.93
CA THR A 246 -5.25 -17.55 1.65
C THR A 246 -4.70 -16.13 1.79
N VAL A 247 -5.05 -15.44 2.90
CA VAL A 247 -4.50 -14.12 3.23
C VAL A 247 -2.98 -14.19 3.36
N LEU A 248 -2.47 -15.19 4.07
CA LEU A 248 -1.04 -15.43 4.23
C LEU A 248 -0.31 -15.59 2.89
N GLU A 249 -0.88 -16.39 1.99
CA GLU A 249 -0.30 -16.64 0.66
C GLU A 249 -0.27 -15.36 -0.17
N ASN A 250 -1.37 -14.58 -0.17
CA ASN A 250 -1.43 -13.31 -0.90
C ASN A 250 -0.41 -12.30 -0.37
N LEU A 251 -0.23 -12.18 0.95
CA LEU A 251 0.79 -11.31 1.55
C LEU A 251 2.21 -11.77 1.22
N TYR A 252 2.46 -13.09 1.16
CA TYR A 252 3.75 -13.63 0.75
C TYR A 252 4.09 -13.25 -0.70
N GLN A 253 3.14 -13.48 -1.61
CA GLN A 253 3.32 -13.16 -3.03
C GLN A 253 3.42 -11.65 -3.30
N GLN A 254 2.82 -10.80 -2.45
CA GLN A 254 2.86 -9.35 -2.59
C GLN A 254 4.26 -8.76 -2.41
N VAL A 255 5.15 -9.40 -1.62
CA VAL A 255 6.46 -8.81 -1.26
C VAL A 255 7.36 -8.63 -2.49
N ASP A 256 7.41 -9.65 -3.34
CA ASP A 256 8.22 -9.68 -4.57
C ASP A 256 7.39 -9.61 -5.85
N GLY A 257 6.06 -9.48 -5.73
CA GLY A 257 5.09 -9.36 -6.81
C GLY A 257 4.49 -7.96 -6.96
N PRO A 258 3.78 -7.71 -8.07
CA PRO A 258 3.24 -6.39 -8.40
C PRO A 258 2.07 -5.97 -7.52
N VAL A 259 1.92 -4.64 -7.33
CA VAL A 259 0.73 -4.00 -6.79
C VAL A 259 -0.17 -3.58 -7.96
N LYS A 260 -1.28 -4.29 -8.17
CA LYS A 260 -2.24 -4.04 -9.25
C LYS A 260 -3.33 -3.06 -8.84
N TRP A 261 -2.92 -1.87 -8.38
CA TRP A 261 -3.84 -0.87 -7.82
C TRP A 261 -4.85 -0.36 -8.83
N SER A 262 -4.40 0.00 -10.03
CA SER A 262 -5.28 0.50 -11.09
C SER A 262 -6.38 -0.51 -11.43
N GLN A 263 -6.03 -1.78 -11.56
CA GLN A 263 -6.98 -2.86 -11.83
C GLN A 263 -7.96 -3.04 -10.67
N SER A 264 -7.48 -2.98 -9.42
CA SER A 264 -8.32 -3.10 -8.23
C SER A 264 -9.37 -1.99 -8.15
N ILE A 265 -8.99 -0.74 -8.42
CA ILE A 265 -9.92 0.41 -8.39
C ILE A 265 -10.85 0.38 -9.62
N SER A 266 -10.35 0.02 -10.80
CA SER A 266 -11.18 -0.08 -12.01
C SER A 266 -12.26 -1.16 -11.94
N ALA A 267 -12.10 -2.15 -11.07
CA ALA A 267 -13.09 -3.21 -10.85
C ALA A 267 -14.23 -2.80 -9.90
N LEU A 268 -14.12 -1.63 -9.23
CA LEU A 268 -15.18 -1.12 -8.36
C LEU A 268 -16.35 -0.57 -9.20
N PRO A 269 -17.59 -0.66 -8.69
CA PRO A 269 -18.73 0.02 -9.32
C PRO A 269 -18.54 1.54 -9.44
N ASP A 270 -19.06 2.15 -10.50
CA ASP A 270 -18.82 3.57 -10.85
C ASP A 270 -19.27 4.56 -9.75
N ASP A 271 -20.34 4.27 -9.02
CA ASP A 271 -20.91 5.13 -7.97
C ASP A 271 -20.36 4.82 -6.56
N THR A 272 -19.21 4.14 -6.48
CA THR A 272 -18.65 3.74 -5.19
C THR A 272 -18.19 4.94 -4.37
N LEU A 273 -18.65 5.02 -3.10
CA LEU A 273 -18.12 5.92 -2.10
C LEU A 273 -16.89 5.28 -1.47
N CYS A 274 -15.73 5.85 -1.75
CA CYS A 274 -14.44 5.42 -1.21
C CYS A 274 -14.00 6.34 -0.07
N LEU A 275 -13.49 5.76 1.02
CA LEU A 275 -12.88 6.51 2.11
C LEU A 275 -11.39 6.14 2.19
N GLU A 276 -10.51 7.12 1.96
CA GLU A 276 -9.07 6.94 2.19
C GLU A 276 -8.79 7.07 3.69
N VAL A 277 -8.42 5.95 4.30
CA VAL A 277 -8.21 5.78 5.74
C VAL A 277 -6.72 5.63 6.01
N GLY A 278 -6.03 6.75 6.21
CA GLY A 278 -4.60 6.77 6.43
C GLY A 278 -4.00 8.14 6.14
N PRO A 279 -2.67 8.31 6.28
CA PRO A 279 -2.03 9.60 6.14
C PRO A 279 -2.10 10.12 4.70
N GLY A 280 -2.34 11.43 4.58
CA GLY A 280 -2.36 12.13 3.30
C GLY A 280 -3.61 11.88 2.44
N ARG A 281 -3.44 12.00 1.11
CA ARG A 281 -4.51 11.86 0.12
C ARG A 281 -4.03 11.31 -1.24
N VAL A 282 -3.09 10.39 -1.15
CA VAL A 282 -2.44 9.82 -2.34
C VAL A 282 -3.41 8.96 -3.13
N LEU A 283 -4.15 8.07 -2.44
CA LEU A 283 -5.09 7.17 -3.10
C LEU A 283 -6.31 7.90 -3.67
N MET A 284 -6.77 8.98 -3.01
CA MET A 284 -7.80 9.85 -3.57
C MET A 284 -7.34 10.43 -4.92
N GLY A 285 -6.08 10.86 -5.00
CA GLY A 285 -5.51 11.38 -6.24
C GLY A 285 -5.41 10.33 -7.35
N LEU A 286 -5.01 9.10 -7.01
CA LEU A 286 -4.93 7.98 -7.95
C LEU A 286 -6.32 7.52 -8.40
N SER A 287 -7.25 7.33 -7.45
CA SER A 287 -8.60 6.86 -7.75
C SER A 287 -9.34 7.79 -8.72
N ARG A 288 -9.23 9.12 -8.53
CA ARG A 288 -9.82 10.10 -9.46
C ARG A 288 -9.25 10.06 -10.88
N LYS A 289 -8.03 9.59 -11.06
CA LYS A 289 -7.43 9.40 -12.39
C LYS A 289 -7.83 8.07 -13.02
N ILE A 290 -8.15 7.07 -12.20
CA ILE A 290 -8.61 5.75 -12.65
C ILE A 290 -10.08 5.81 -13.03
N ASN A 291 -10.92 6.29 -12.12
CA ASN A 291 -12.35 6.46 -12.36
C ASN A 291 -12.84 7.75 -11.70
N ARG A 292 -13.36 8.69 -12.52
CA ARG A 292 -13.83 10.00 -12.07
C ARG A 292 -15.21 9.96 -11.40
N ASP A 293 -15.94 8.88 -11.60
CA ASP A 293 -17.29 8.71 -11.05
C ASP A 293 -17.25 8.22 -9.60
N HIS A 294 -16.09 7.73 -9.13
CA HIS A 294 -15.89 7.41 -7.72
C HIS A 294 -15.86 8.70 -6.87
N GLN A 295 -16.70 8.71 -5.84
CA GLN A 295 -16.60 9.73 -4.80
C GLN A 295 -15.55 9.28 -3.78
N VAL A 296 -14.47 10.06 -3.60
CA VAL A 296 -13.38 9.71 -2.67
C VAL A 296 -13.18 10.81 -1.65
N ILE A 297 -13.23 10.46 -0.36
CA ILE A 297 -12.97 11.33 0.79
C ILE A 297 -11.73 10.82 1.50
N SER A 298 -10.72 11.70 1.74
CA SER A 298 -9.58 11.38 2.61
C SER A 298 -9.90 11.78 4.04
N LEU A 299 -9.76 10.86 4.99
CA LEU A 299 -10.08 11.07 6.40
C LEU A 299 -8.96 11.71 7.23
N ASP A 300 -7.78 11.92 6.64
CA ASP A 300 -6.66 12.58 7.32
C ASP A 300 -6.77 14.11 7.36
N LYS A 301 -7.63 14.68 6.54
CA LYS A 301 -7.86 16.12 6.50
C LYS A 301 -8.68 16.57 7.72
N GLU A 302 -8.30 17.69 8.32
CA GLU A 302 -9.12 18.34 9.34
C GLU A 302 -10.55 18.62 8.82
N GLY A 303 -11.56 18.31 9.66
CA GLY A 303 -12.97 18.44 9.29
C GLY A 303 -13.54 17.30 8.43
N SER A 304 -12.73 16.37 7.93
CA SER A 304 -13.18 15.29 7.05
C SER A 304 -14.24 14.37 7.66
N PHE A 305 -14.16 14.10 8.95
CA PHE A 305 -15.18 13.31 9.65
C PHE A 305 -16.53 14.05 9.73
N ALA A 306 -16.52 15.37 9.91
CA ALA A 306 -17.74 16.17 9.88
C ALA A 306 -18.36 16.22 8.46
N GLU A 307 -17.52 16.36 7.43
CA GLU A 307 -17.92 16.26 6.02
C GLU A 307 -18.55 14.89 5.72
N LEU A 308 -17.96 13.82 6.22
CA LEU A 308 -18.50 12.47 6.08
C LEU A 308 -19.85 12.34 6.80
N GLU A 309 -19.99 12.81 8.03
CA GLU A 309 -21.26 12.74 8.78
C GLU A 309 -22.38 13.52 8.09
N GLU A 310 -22.08 14.69 7.52
CA GLU A 310 -23.02 15.47 6.73
C GLU A 310 -23.46 14.70 5.46
N LEU A 311 -22.54 14.02 4.78
CA LEU A 311 -22.87 13.20 3.61
C LEU A 311 -23.74 11.99 3.96
N LEU A 312 -23.54 11.40 5.15
CA LEU A 312 -24.23 10.20 5.58
C LEU A 312 -25.60 10.48 6.21
N SER A 313 -25.83 11.70 6.71
CA SER A 313 -27.10 12.11 7.32
C SER A 313 -28.21 12.25 6.27
#